data_56c39883d76abc42bb8741d50a65fbfb
#
_entry.id   56c39883d76abc42bb8741d50a65fbfb
#
_cell.length_a   1.000
_cell.length_b   1.000
_cell.length_c   1.000
_cell.angle_alpha   90.00
_cell.angle_beta   90.00
_cell.angle_gamma   90.00
#
_symmetry.space_group_name_H-M   'P 1'
#
loop_
_entity.id
_entity.type
_entity.pdbx_description
1 polymer ?
#
loop_
_entity_poly.entity_id
_entity_poly.type
_entity_poly.pdbx_seq_one_letter_code
_entity_poly.pdbx_strand_id
1 'polypeptide(L)'
;MKNFHLAGIIPVHKNDFSFGFEWPDSLMPVASRLTAIERSVMECAWAGCETIWIICNDDISPVIRHRVGEMVQDPVWLRNMDTHPSMSRKPIPIFYVPIHPKHRDKIDCFGWSVIYGALSIFKIAVKMSKWLVPGRYYVSFPYSVYDPKVVRPYRKEISSPKGFCLSSDGKTIRD
;
A
#
# COMPACT_ATOMS: atom_id res chain seq x y z
N MET A 1 8.44 20.59 13.36
CA MET A 1 8.35 19.90 12.05
C MET A 1 6.89 19.58 11.81
N LYS A 2 6.30 20.02 10.68
CA LYS A 2 4.94 19.58 10.31
C LYS A 2 5.02 18.09 10.00
N ASN A 3 4.38 17.25 10.82
CA ASN A 3 4.17 15.84 10.48
C ASN A 3 3.26 15.79 9.25
N PHE A 4 3.84 15.45 8.10
CA PHE A 4 3.06 15.22 6.90
C PHE A 4 2.50 13.80 6.99
N HIS A 5 1.19 13.68 6.81
CA HIS A 5 0.53 12.39 6.70
C HIS A 5 1.03 11.65 5.45
N LEU A 6 1.61 10.48 5.64
CA LEU A 6 2.06 9.59 4.55
C LEU A 6 1.01 8.52 4.32
N ALA A 7 0.41 8.49 3.13
CA ALA A 7 -0.54 7.46 2.74
C ALA A 7 0.10 6.46 1.79
N GLY A 8 -0.02 5.17 2.08
CA GLY A 8 0.36 4.08 1.18
C GLY A 8 -0.73 3.86 0.12
N ILE A 9 -0.36 3.71 -1.13
CA ILE A 9 -1.24 3.31 -2.24
C ILE A 9 -0.77 1.97 -2.76
N ILE A 10 -1.67 1.00 -2.80
CA ILE A 10 -1.44 -0.32 -3.38
C ILE A 10 -2.40 -0.50 -4.56
N PRO A 11 -1.94 -0.26 -5.79
CA PRO A 11 -2.76 -0.50 -6.97
C PRO A 11 -2.83 -2.00 -7.25
N VAL A 12 -4.05 -2.55 -7.24
CA VAL A 12 -4.32 -3.94 -7.63
C VAL A 12 -5.00 -3.92 -8.98
N HIS A 13 -4.23 -4.29 -9.98
CA HIS A 13 -4.73 -4.38 -11.35
C HIS A 13 -4.91 -5.84 -11.75
N LYS A 14 -5.84 -6.11 -12.67
CA LYS A 14 -5.92 -7.42 -13.32
C LYS A 14 -4.72 -7.50 -14.25
N ASN A 15 -3.70 -8.24 -13.85
CA ASN A 15 -2.56 -8.47 -14.72
C ASN A 15 -2.88 -9.50 -15.79
N ASP A 16 -2.28 -9.32 -16.96
CA ASP A 16 -2.27 -10.30 -18.03
C ASP A 16 -1.40 -11.54 -17.70
N PHE A 17 -0.76 -11.57 -16.54
CA PHE A 17 -0.10 -12.75 -16.02
C PHE A 17 -1.16 -13.76 -15.54
N SER A 18 -1.85 -14.36 -16.50
CA SER A 18 -2.75 -15.45 -16.21
C SER A 18 -1.94 -16.71 -15.92
N PHE A 19 -1.74 -16.99 -14.66
CA PHE A 19 -1.20 -18.30 -14.23
C PHE A 19 -2.24 -19.42 -14.32
N GLY A 20 -3.43 -19.12 -14.87
CA GLY A 20 -4.54 -20.08 -14.95
C GLY A 20 -5.24 -20.34 -13.61
N PHE A 21 -4.99 -19.51 -12.61
CA PHE A 21 -5.72 -19.58 -11.34
C PHE A 21 -7.03 -18.81 -11.40
N GLU A 22 -8.05 -19.31 -10.68
CA GLU A 22 -9.36 -18.65 -10.57
C GLU A 22 -9.37 -17.47 -9.60
N TRP A 23 -8.34 -17.31 -8.78
CA TRP A 23 -8.22 -16.21 -7.83
C TRP A 23 -7.33 -15.07 -8.35
N PRO A 24 -7.46 -13.86 -7.78
CA PRO A 24 -6.63 -12.72 -8.17
C PRO A 24 -5.13 -12.98 -7.94
N ASP A 25 -4.28 -12.63 -8.92
CA ASP A 25 -2.82 -12.79 -8.85
C ASP A 25 -2.20 -12.10 -7.64
N SER A 26 -2.81 -11.01 -7.17
CA SER A 26 -2.39 -10.31 -5.96
C SER A 26 -2.47 -11.16 -4.68
N LEU A 27 -3.26 -12.24 -4.70
CA LEU A 27 -3.38 -13.20 -3.61
C LEU A 27 -2.42 -14.39 -3.76
N MET A 28 -1.57 -14.39 -4.77
CA MET A 28 -0.56 -15.43 -4.95
C MET A 28 0.38 -15.48 -3.73
N PRO A 29 0.62 -16.67 -3.15
CA PRO A 29 1.58 -16.82 -2.08
C PRO A 29 2.99 -16.55 -2.58
N VAL A 30 3.69 -15.62 -1.95
CA VAL A 30 5.10 -15.27 -2.23
C VAL A 30 6.06 -15.85 -1.19
N ALA A 31 5.52 -16.19 -0.02
CA ALA A 31 6.25 -16.88 1.05
C ALA A 31 5.25 -17.63 1.94
N SER A 32 5.76 -18.40 2.90
CA SER A 32 4.91 -19.09 3.88
C SER A 32 4.00 -18.08 4.61
N ARG A 33 2.69 -18.24 4.48
CA ARG A 33 1.65 -17.39 5.07
C ARG A 33 1.65 -15.93 4.62
N LEU A 34 2.28 -15.60 3.49
CA LEU A 34 2.38 -14.26 2.96
C LEU A 34 1.99 -14.24 1.48
N THR A 35 0.97 -13.47 1.15
CA THR A 35 0.56 -13.23 -0.24
C THR A 35 1.23 -11.97 -0.79
N ALA A 36 1.20 -11.80 -2.11
CA ALA A 36 1.79 -10.65 -2.79
C ALA A 36 1.24 -9.32 -2.27
N ILE A 37 -0.07 -9.24 -2.04
CA ILE A 37 -0.69 -8.03 -1.50
C ILE A 37 -0.34 -7.78 -0.03
N GLU A 38 -0.27 -8.84 0.79
CA GLU A 38 0.15 -8.72 2.19
C GLU A 38 1.59 -8.22 2.28
N ARG A 39 2.47 -8.66 1.37
CA ARG A 39 3.83 -8.13 1.25
C ARG A 39 3.83 -6.61 1.03
N SER A 40 2.98 -6.11 0.12
CA SER A 40 2.86 -4.66 -0.14
C SER A 40 2.31 -3.90 1.06
N VAL A 41 1.34 -4.47 1.77
CA VAL A 41 0.83 -3.89 3.03
C VAL A 41 1.95 -3.79 4.06
N MET A 42 2.75 -4.85 4.23
CA MET A 42 3.91 -4.84 5.13
C MET A 42 4.97 -3.83 4.70
N GLU A 43 5.21 -3.69 3.41
CA GLU A 43 6.12 -2.68 2.86
C GLU A 43 5.68 -1.26 3.23
N CYS A 44 4.39 -0.93 2.99
CA CYS A 44 3.83 0.37 3.40
C CYS A 44 3.98 0.61 4.90
N ALA A 45 3.76 -0.42 5.73
CA ALA A 45 3.94 -0.32 7.17
C ALA A 45 5.42 -0.08 7.55
N TRP A 46 6.37 -0.78 6.93
CA TRP A 46 7.80 -0.55 7.13
C TRP A 46 8.26 0.82 6.62
N ALA A 47 7.66 1.33 5.54
CA ALA A 47 7.91 2.67 5.01
C ALA A 47 7.44 3.79 5.96
N GLY A 48 6.54 3.48 6.87
CA GLY A 48 6.01 4.42 7.85
C GLY A 48 4.71 5.11 7.42
N CYS A 49 3.96 4.49 6.53
CA CYS A 49 2.63 4.97 6.17
C CYS A 49 1.71 4.99 7.40
N GLU A 50 0.90 6.03 7.51
CA GLU A 50 -0.09 6.20 8.57
C GLU A 50 -1.46 5.68 8.19
N THR A 51 -1.72 5.55 6.90
CA THR A 51 -2.89 4.90 6.31
C THR A 51 -2.47 4.12 5.07
N ILE A 52 -3.17 3.04 4.75
CA ILE A 52 -2.94 2.23 3.56
C ILE A 52 -4.23 2.17 2.75
N TRP A 53 -4.12 2.36 1.45
CA TRP A 53 -5.25 2.42 0.54
C TRP A 53 -5.04 1.41 -0.59
N ILE A 54 -5.92 0.42 -0.65
CA ILE A 54 -5.90 -0.63 -1.68
C ILE A 54 -6.89 -0.24 -2.76
N ILE A 55 -6.37 -0.04 -3.96
CA ILE A 55 -7.16 0.34 -5.13
C ILE A 55 -7.38 -0.91 -5.97
N CYS A 56 -8.59 -1.40 -6.00
CA CYS A 56 -8.92 -2.65 -6.70
C CYS A 56 -10.32 -2.59 -7.31
N ASN A 57 -10.61 -3.52 -8.20
CA ASN A 57 -11.96 -3.68 -8.72
C ASN A 57 -12.93 -4.08 -7.61
N ASP A 58 -14.17 -3.69 -7.73
CA ASP A 58 -15.23 -3.98 -6.75
C ASP A 58 -15.56 -5.46 -6.63
N ASP A 59 -15.36 -6.25 -7.71
CA ASP A 59 -15.55 -7.70 -7.73
C ASP A 59 -14.52 -8.48 -6.90
N ILE A 60 -13.26 -8.04 -6.91
CA ILE A 60 -12.18 -8.69 -6.16
C ILE A 60 -11.95 -8.09 -4.77
N SER A 61 -12.45 -6.89 -4.53
CA SER A 61 -12.28 -6.16 -3.27
C SER A 61 -12.73 -6.97 -2.04
N PRO A 62 -13.88 -7.68 -2.04
CA PRO A 62 -14.30 -8.45 -0.88
C PRO A 62 -13.34 -9.57 -0.51
N VAL A 63 -12.75 -10.25 -1.51
CA VAL A 63 -11.82 -11.36 -1.28
C VAL A 63 -10.51 -10.84 -0.69
N ILE A 64 -10.00 -9.73 -1.25
CA ILE A 64 -8.79 -9.07 -0.74
C ILE A 64 -9.02 -8.60 0.70
N ARG A 65 -10.16 -7.94 0.97
CA ARG A 65 -10.51 -7.45 2.30
C ARG A 65 -10.62 -8.58 3.32
N HIS A 66 -11.22 -9.71 2.93
CA HIS A 66 -11.30 -10.89 3.79
C HIS A 66 -9.90 -11.41 4.16
N ARG A 67 -8.95 -11.40 3.22
CA ARG A 67 -7.59 -11.89 3.45
C ARG A 67 -6.73 -10.92 4.24
N VAL A 68 -6.74 -9.65 3.89
CA VAL A 68 -5.83 -8.62 4.43
C VAL A 68 -6.39 -8.01 5.73
N GLY A 69 -7.73 -7.87 5.83
CA GLY A 69 -8.37 -7.22 6.96
C GLY A 69 -8.41 -5.69 6.85
N GLU A 70 -8.70 -5.02 7.97
CA GLU A 70 -8.94 -3.57 8.01
C GLU A 70 -7.81 -2.78 8.67
N MET A 71 -6.82 -3.47 9.23
CA MET A 71 -5.69 -2.81 9.90
C MET A 71 -4.46 -3.70 9.94
N VAL A 72 -3.31 -3.09 9.98
CA VAL A 72 -2.02 -3.73 10.24
C VAL A 72 -1.30 -3.00 11.35
N GLN A 73 -0.51 -3.71 12.16
CA GLN A 73 0.31 -3.09 13.20
C GLN A 73 1.59 -2.52 12.60
N ASP A 74 2.00 -1.32 13.04
CA ASP A 74 3.31 -0.78 12.65
C ASP A 74 4.42 -1.69 13.20
N PRO A 75 5.21 -2.34 12.32
CA PRO A 75 6.20 -3.32 12.73
C PRO A 75 7.39 -2.69 13.49
N VAL A 76 7.62 -1.40 13.34
CA VAL A 76 8.64 -0.66 14.10
C VAL A 76 8.19 -0.46 15.54
N TRP A 77 6.91 -0.18 15.75
CA TRP A 77 6.32 -0.07 17.08
C TRP A 77 6.25 -1.42 17.80
N LEU A 78 5.84 -2.49 17.10
CA LEU A 78 5.82 -3.84 17.67
C LEU A 78 7.18 -4.25 18.22
N ARG A 79 8.26 -3.96 17.50
CA ARG A 79 9.61 -4.27 17.96
C ARG A 79 10.04 -3.50 19.19
N ASN A 80 9.54 -2.28 19.35
CA ASN A 80 9.85 -1.42 20.50
C ASN A 80 9.01 -1.77 21.74
N MET A 81 7.91 -2.52 21.58
CA MET A 81 7.07 -2.96 22.70
C MET A 81 7.81 -3.89 23.67
N ASP A 82 8.76 -4.69 23.16
CA ASP A 82 9.58 -5.57 24.01
C ASP A 82 10.43 -4.76 25.00
N THR A 83 10.77 -3.52 24.65
CA THR A 83 11.57 -2.61 25.48
C THR A 83 10.73 -1.62 26.29
N HIS A 84 9.51 -1.32 25.85
CA HIS A 84 8.60 -0.36 26.48
C HIS A 84 7.15 -0.85 26.47
N PRO A 85 6.73 -1.71 27.41
CA PRO A 85 5.37 -2.28 27.45
C PRO A 85 4.23 -1.25 27.58
N SER A 86 4.53 -0.05 28.05
CA SER A 86 3.55 1.04 28.20
C SER A 86 3.20 1.77 26.89
N MET A 87 3.91 1.49 25.80
CA MET A 87 3.60 2.09 24.50
C MET A 87 2.35 1.44 23.90
N SER A 88 1.33 2.24 23.63
CA SER A 88 0.11 1.79 22.97
C SER A 88 0.40 1.28 21.55
N ARG A 89 -0.29 0.22 21.15
CA ARG A 89 -0.24 -0.28 19.77
C ARG A 89 -0.65 0.84 18.82
N LYS A 90 0.11 0.99 17.72
CA LYS A 90 -0.24 1.93 16.65
C LYS A 90 -0.81 1.14 15.46
N PRO A 91 -2.13 0.94 15.38
CA PRO A 91 -2.74 0.31 14.20
C PRO A 91 -2.69 1.28 13.03
N ILE A 92 -2.37 0.76 11.85
CA ILE A 92 -2.43 1.46 10.59
C ILE A 92 -3.72 1.00 9.89
N PRO A 93 -4.70 1.87 9.69
CA PRO A 93 -5.95 1.49 9.03
C PRO A 93 -5.73 1.23 7.54
N ILE A 94 -6.47 0.24 7.02
CA ILE A 94 -6.47 -0.15 5.62
C ILE A 94 -7.83 0.20 5.03
N PHE A 95 -7.82 0.99 3.97
CA PHE A 95 -9.01 1.40 3.24
C PHE A 95 -9.05 0.77 1.85
N TYR A 96 -10.24 0.45 1.39
CA TYR A 96 -10.48 -0.14 0.08
C TYR A 96 -11.19 0.87 -0.80
N VAL A 97 -10.61 1.17 -1.96
CA VAL A 97 -11.17 2.09 -2.94
C VAL A 97 -11.55 1.28 -4.18
N PRO A 98 -12.85 1.01 -4.35
CA PRO A 98 -13.31 0.24 -5.50
C PRO A 98 -13.18 1.09 -6.78
N ILE A 99 -12.68 0.47 -7.85
CA ILE A 99 -12.71 1.06 -9.18
C ILE A 99 -14.10 0.82 -9.76
N HIS A 100 -14.81 1.91 -10.06
CA HIS A 100 -16.16 1.82 -10.61
C HIS A 100 -16.16 1.12 -11.98
N PRO A 101 -17.15 0.25 -12.30
CA PRO A 101 -17.21 -0.50 -13.56
C PRO A 101 -17.04 0.35 -14.81
N LYS A 102 -17.57 1.57 -14.83
CA LYS A 102 -17.42 2.53 -15.94
C LYS A 102 -15.96 2.90 -16.27
N HIS A 103 -15.05 2.67 -15.35
CA HIS A 103 -13.64 3.01 -15.49
C HIS A 103 -12.75 1.81 -15.75
N ARG A 104 -13.26 0.58 -15.59
CA ARG A 104 -12.47 -0.65 -15.79
C ARG A 104 -11.88 -0.75 -17.20
N ASP A 105 -12.69 -0.46 -18.22
CA ASP A 105 -12.26 -0.56 -19.63
C ASP A 105 -11.34 0.58 -20.08
N LYS A 106 -11.32 1.69 -19.32
CA LYS A 106 -10.51 2.87 -19.63
C LYS A 106 -9.16 2.88 -18.92
N ILE A 107 -8.98 1.99 -17.97
CA ILE A 107 -7.93 2.06 -16.94
C ILE A 107 -7.15 0.76 -16.96
N ASP A 108 -6.41 0.59 -18.04
CA ASP A 108 -5.63 -0.63 -18.21
C ASP A 108 -4.15 -0.41 -17.88
N CYS A 109 -3.87 0.45 -16.88
CA CYS A 109 -2.50 0.62 -16.41
C CYS A 109 -2.40 1.00 -14.93
N PHE A 110 -1.32 0.56 -14.30
CA PHE A 110 -1.00 0.89 -12.90
C PHE A 110 -0.95 2.40 -12.63
N GLY A 111 -0.41 3.18 -13.57
CA GLY A 111 -0.29 4.62 -13.44
C GLY A 111 -1.64 5.29 -13.23
N TRP A 112 -2.66 4.86 -13.97
CA TRP A 112 -4.01 5.38 -13.76
C TRP A 112 -4.59 4.96 -12.41
N SER A 113 -4.43 3.69 -12.01
CA SER A 113 -4.90 3.22 -10.70
C SER A 113 -4.28 4.01 -9.56
N VAL A 114 -3.01 4.39 -9.67
CA VAL A 114 -2.34 5.27 -8.71
C VAL A 114 -2.96 6.67 -8.68
N ILE A 115 -3.17 7.29 -9.86
CA ILE A 115 -3.78 8.62 -9.98
C ILE A 115 -5.22 8.60 -9.47
N TYR A 116 -6.01 7.61 -9.86
CA TYR A 116 -7.38 7.43 -9.39
C TYR A 116 -7.44 7.26 -7.87
N GLY A 117 -6.52 6.44 -7.33
CA GLY A 117 -6.36 6.24 -5.89
C GLY A 117 -6.04 7.55 -5.19
N ALA A 118 -5.01 8.27 -5.62
CA ALA A 118 -4.59 9.52 -5.01
C ALA A 118 -5.71 10.58 -4.99
N LEU A 119 -6.43 10.74 -6.11
CA LEU A 119 -7.58 11.64 -6.20
C LEU A 119 -8.75 11.21 -5.30
N SER A 120 -9.03 9.90 -5.23
CA SER A 120 -10.09 9.37 -4.39
C SER A 120 -9.76 9.54 -2.91
N ILE A 121 -8.53 9.24 -2.50
CA ILE A 121 -8.01 9.44 -1.16
C ILE A 121 -8.14 10.91 -0.76
N PHE A 122 -7.69 11.82 -1.61
CA PHE A 122 -7.79 13.24 -1.35
C PHE A 122 -9.25 13.70 -1.12
N LYS A 123 -10.17 13.29 -2.01
CA LYS A 123 -11.59 13.62 -1.91
C LYS A 123 -12.24 13.07 -0.64
N ILE A 124 -11.89 11.82 -0.25
CA ILE A 124 -12.41 11.18 0.96
C ILE A 124 -11.83 11.88 2.20
N ALA A 125 -10.51 12.06 2.23
CA ALA A 125 -9.80 12.65 3.36
C ALA A 125 -10.31 14.07 3.67
N VAL A 126 -10.49 14.92 2.66
CA VAL A 126 -11.05 16.28 2.84
C VAL A 126 -12.43 16.26 3.46
N LYS A 127 -13.27 15.25 3.12
CA LYS A 127 -14.62 15.12 3.69
C LYS A 127 -14.60 14.59 5.13
N MET A 128 -13.65 13.74 5.46
CA MET A 128 -13.57 13.13 6.79
C MET A 128 -12.90 14.06 7.80
N SER A 129 -11.71 14.53 7.48
CA SER A 129 -10.93 15.43 8.36
C SER A 129 -9.74 16.02 7.62
N LYS A 130 -9.47 17.31 7.85
CA LYS A 130 -8.27 17.97 7.32
C LYS A 130 -6.95 17.32 7.75
N TRP A 131 -6.94 16.62 8.89
CA TRP A 131 -5.76 15.91 9.41
C TRP A 131 -5.44 14.61 8.67
N LEU A 132 -6.43 14.04 7.97
CA LEU A 132 -6.29 12.83 7.16
C LEU A 132 -5.84 13.10 5.73
N VAL A 133 -5.80 14.38 5.32
CA VAL A 133 -5.34 14.75 3.97
C VAL A 133 -3.87 14.41 3.83
N PRO A 134 -3.51 13.47 2.94
CA PRO A 134 -2.12 13.07 2.77
C PRO A 134 -1.27 14.22 2.25
N GLY A 135 -0.15 14.47 2.91
CA GLY A 135 0.89 15.35 2.37
C GLY A 135 1.73 14.67 1.29
N ARG A 136 1.71 13.31 1.29
CA ARG A 136 2.51 12.48 0.38
C ARG A 136 1.90 11.10 0.22
N TYR A 137 2.30 10.47 -0.87
CA TYR A 137 1.92 9.10 -1.21
C TYR A 137 3.17 8.23 -1.36
N TYR A 138 3.10 7.04 -0.78
CA TYR A 138 4.03 5.94 -1.02
C TYR A 138 3.31 4.90 -1.86
N VAL A 139 3.86 4.53 -3.01
CA VAL A 139 3.24 3.54 -3.90
C VAL A 139 4.00 2.23 -3.79
N SER A 140 3.30 1.15 -3.44
CA SER A 140 3.83 -0.21 -3.42
C SER A 140 3.06 -1.09 -4.40
N PHE A 141 3.79 -1.80 -5.25
CA PHE A 141 3.21 -2.69 -6.25
C PHE A 141 3.21 -4.14 -5.76
N PRO A 142 2.06 -4.85 -5.75
CA PRO A 142 1.95 -6.21 -5.21
C PRO A 142 2.82 -7.23 -5.93
N TYR A 143 3.13 -6.96 -7.20
CA TYR A 143 3.82 -7.92 -8.08
C TYR A 143 5.35 -7.86 -7.99
N SER A 144 5.89 -6.99 -7.17
CA SER A 144 7.32 -6.94 -6.86
C SER A 144 7.62 -7.83 -5.65
N VAL A 145 8.44 -8.87 -5.82
CA VAL A 145 8.73 -9.84 -4.77
C VAL A 145 10.11 -9.58 -4.16
N TYR A 146 10.13 -9.03 -2.97
CA TYR A 146 11.33 -8.79 -2.16
C TYR A 146 10.97 -8.68 -0.67
N ASP A 147 11.95 -8.74 0.23
CA ASP A 147 11.70 -8.56 1.66
C ASP A 147 11.21 -7.11 1.92
N PRO A 148 9.99 -6.93 2.42
CA PRO A 148 9.44 -5.60 2.68
C PRO A 148 10.24 -4.79 3.71
N LYS A 149 11.09 -5.43 4.51
CA LYS A 149 11.95 -4.73 5.49
C LYS A 149 13.03 -3.88 4.83
N VAL A 150 13.33 -4.10 3.55
CA VAL A 150 14.36 -3.34 2.81
C VAL A 150 14.10 -1.84 2.80
N VAL A 151 12.85 -1.41 2.89
CA VAL A 151 12.48 0.02 2.92
C VAL A 151 12.70 0.69 4.29
N ARG A 152 12.88 -0.10 5.36
CA ARG A 152 13.01 0.41 6.73
C ARG A 152 14.17 1.42 6.92
N PRO A 153 15.39 1.19 6.42
CA PRO A 153 16.49 2.15 6.54
C PRO A 153 16.16 3.51 5.93
N TYR A 154 15.36 3.53 4.89
CA TYR A 154 15.01 4.72 4.10
C TYR A 154 13.77 5.47 4.62
N ARG A 155 13.23 5.09 5.78
CA ARG A 155 12.00 5.69 6.34
C ARG A 155 12.09 7.22 6.51
N LYS A 156 13.29 7.75 6.81
CA LYS A 156 13.51 9.19 6.93
C LYS A 156 13.48 9.89 5.57
N GLU A 157 14.11 9.29 4.58
CA GLU A 157 14.13 9.77 3.19
C GLU A 157 12.73 9.71 2.58
N ILE A 158 12.00 8.63 2.78
CA ILE A 158 10.61 8.46 2.37
C ILE A 158 9.74 9.57 2.95
N SER A 159 9.98 9.96 4.20
CA SER A 159 9.27 11.06 4.86
C SER A 159 9.80 12.45 4.48
N SER A 160 10.87 12.54 3.68
CA SER A 160 11.47 13.82 3.27
C SER A 160 10.65 14.49 2.14
N PRO A 161 10.79 15.83 1.91
CA PRO A 161 10.08 16.51 0.80
C PRO A 161 10.49 16.07 -0.59
N LYS A 162 11.60 15.39 -0.73
CA LYS A 162 12.12 14.94 -2.02
C LYS A 162 11.41 13.63 -2.41
N GLY A 163 11.00 13.53 -3.68
CA GLY A 163 10.59 12.26 -4.25
C GLY A 163 11.75 11.27 -4.27
N PHE A 164 11.45 9.99 -4.11
CA PHE A 164 12.45 8.94 -4.21
C PHE A 164 11.87 7.77 -5.01
N CYS A 165 12.75 6.95 -5.56
CA CYS A 165 12.42 5.71 -6.23
C CYS A 165 13.39 4.64 -5.72
N LEU A 166 12.87 3.45 -5.44
CA LEU A 166 13.71 2.30 -5.16
C LEU A 166 14.27 1.76 -6.46
N SER A 167 15.56 1.46 -6.48
CA SER A 167 16.23 0.81 -7.60
C SER A 167 17.00 -0.42 -7.12
N SER A 168 17.14 -1.40 -7.98
CA SER A 168 18.00 -2.56 -7.78
C SER A 168 18.99 -2.61 -8.94
N ASP A 169 20.28 -2.67 -8.62
CA ASP A 169 21.38 -2.71 -9.62
C ASP A 169 21.31 -1.56 -10.65
N GLY A 170 20.88 -0.38 -10.20
CA GLY A 170 20.72 0.79 -11.06
C GLY A 170 19.47 0.77 -11.94
N LYS A 171 18.68 -0.30 -11.90
CA LYS A 171 17.41 -0.40 -12.63
C LYS A 171 16.27 0.19 -11.81
N THR A 172 15.39 0.91 -12.47
CA THR A 172 14.20 1.52 -11.90
C THR A 172 12.95 0.92 -12.52
N ILE A 173 11.79 1.32 -12.04
CA ILE A 173 10.50 0.92 -12.63
C ILE A 173 10.32 1.34 -14.11
N ARG A 174 11.23 2.18 -14.63
CA ARG A 174 11.22 2.62 -16.03
C ARG A 174 12.00 1.69 -16.97
N ASP A 175 12.81 0.83 -16.42
CA ASP A 175 13.67 -0.12 -17.13
C ASP A 175 12.98 -1.50 -17.22
#